data_37649f6365522423001e2c3f8cb1617b
#
_entry.id   37649f6365522423001e2c3f8cb1617b
#
_cell.length_a   1.000
_cell.length_b   1.000
_cell.length_c   1.000
_cell.angle_alpha   90.00
_cell.angle_beta   90.00
_cell.angle_gamma   90.00
#
_symmetry.space_group_name_H-M   'P 1'
#
loop_
_entity.id
_entity.type
_entity.pdbx_description
1 polymer ?
#
loop_
_entity_poly.entity_id
_entity_poly.type
_entity_poly.pdbx_seq_one_letter_code
_entity_poly.pdbx_strand_id
1 'polypeptide(L)'
;MEILLATNVHELVEDSFVFRRVPDFGLPDDDYARTLDNLVQANVDVIVHTRDGRVLLGYRKDLPLRDMFWVFGGRMKVGETLVNAAARALKRELGLDIGQKPVVLNHIYNVMWGSRSVAPEKRGFQTLLSLMTYECTDDEARSLAAADKTHEWVRWYSRAELHEMEARRSVHLHPFLPIILRNAGLF
;
A
#
# COMPACT_ATOMS: atom_id res chain seq x y z
N MET A 1 -22.73 -6.04 -8.97
CA MET A 1 -22.71 -5.32 -7.67
C MET A 1 -21.67 -4.21 -7.84
N GLU A 2 -22.13 -2.98 -8.07
CA GLU A 2 -21.23 -1.82 -8.17
C GLU A 2 -20.61 -1.57 -6.81
N ILE A 3 -19.30 -1.78 -6.71
CA ILE A 3 -18.54 -1.26 -5.58
C ILE A 3 -18.39 0.22 -5.84
N LEU A 4 -19.08 1.04 -5.06
CA LEU A 4 -18.97 2.50 -5.10
C LEU A 4 -17.53 2.88 -4.73
N LEU A 5 -16.67 2.98 -5.74
CA LEU A 5 -15.45 3.75 -5.63
C LEU A 5 -15.90 5.22 -5.59
N ALA A 6 -15.65 5.92 -4.49
CA ALA A 6 -16.11 7.31 -4.27
C ALA A 6 -15.43 8.34 -5.19
N THR A 7 -14.76 7.89 -6.24
CA THR A 7 -14.09 8.67 -7.27
C THR A 7 -14.34 8.03 -8.63
N ASN A 8 -14.32 8.82 -9.71
CA ASN A 8 -14.59 8.41 -11.09
C ASN A 8 -13.54 7.42 -11.66
N VAL A 9 -13.28 6.31 -10.98
CA VAL A 9 -12.45 5.23 -11.51
C VAL A 9 -13.35 4.10 -11.96
N HIS A 10 -13.29 3.81 -13.24
CA HIS A 10 -14.01 2.70 -13.86
C HIS A 10 -13.00 1.62 -14.24
N GLU A 11 -13.25 0.40 -13.81
CA GLU A 11 -12.49 -0.76 -14.27
C GLU A 11 -13.21 -1.34 -15.48
N LEU A 12 -12.64 -1.13 -16.66
CA LEU A 12 -13.17 -1.64 -17.91
C LEU A 12 -12.42 -2.91 -18.29
N VAL A 13 -13.14 -3.99 -18.49
CA VAL A 13 -12.60 -5.29 -18.90
C VAL A 13 -13.28 -5.69 -20.19
N GLU A 14 -12.50 -5.96 -21.23
CA GLU A 14 -13.00 -6.48 -22.49
C GLU A 14 -13.46 -7.94 -22.32
N ASP A 15 -14.60 -8.32 -22.89
CA ASP A 15 -15.18 -9.67 -22.74
C ASP A 15 -14.22 -10.79 -23.20
N SER A 16 -13.35 -10.49 -24.16
CA SER A 16 -12.31 -11.38 -24.67
C SER A 16 -11.09 -11.50 -23.76
N PHE A 17 -11.00 -10.68 -22.70
CA PHE A 17 -9.84 -10.69 -21.81
C PHE A 17 -9.74 -11.99 -21.02
N VAL A 18 -8.84 -12.86 -21.47
CA VAL A 18 -8.49 -14.10 -20.78
C VAL A 18 -7.06 -14.00 -20.31
N PHE A 19 -6.85 -13.82 -19.00
CA PHE A 19 -5.53 -13.84 -18.40
C PHE A 19 -5.30 -15.14 -17.64
N ARG A 20 -4.40 -15.98 -18.18
CA ARG A 20 -3.92 -17.13 -17.41
C ARG A 20 -2.84 -16.65 -16.45
N ARG A 21 -3.18 -16.61 -15.19
CA ARG A 21 -2.21 -16.31 -14.13
C ARG A 21 -1.08 -17.32 -14.20
N VAL A 22 0.12 -16.82 -14.49
CA VAL A 22 1.34 -17.63 -14.28
C VAL A 22 1.46 -17.80 -12.75
N PRO A 23 1.76 -19.02 -12.26
CA PRO A 23 2.00 -19.23 -10.83
C PRO A 23 2.99 -18.20 -10.30
N ASP A 24 2.81 -17.77 -9.05
CA ASP A 24 3.53 -16.69 -8.37
C ASP A 24 5.04 -16.97 -8.15
N PHE A 25 5.73 -17.39 -9.17
CA PHE A 25 7.17 -17.23 -9.24
C PHE A 25 7.40 -15.77 -9.62
N GLY A 26 7.84 -14.94 -8.66
CA GLY A 26 8.22 -13.57 -8.96
C GLY A 26 9.22 -13.53 -10.13
N LEU A 27 9.28 -12.40 -10.82
CA LEU A 27 10.34 -12.21 -11.80
C LEU A 27 11.70 -12.39 -11.11
N PRO A 28 12.69 -13.01 -11.77
CA PRO A 28 14.07 -12.95 -11.33
C PRO A 28 14.48 -11.49 -11.06
N ASP A 29 15.38 -11.26 -10.11
CA ASP A 29 15.75 -9.90 -9.68
C ASP A 29 16.22 -9.01 -10.84
N ASP A 30 16.97 -9.57 -11.79
CA ASP A 30 17.44 -8.84 -12.98
C ASP A 30 16.28 -8.42 -13.90
N ASP A 31 15.32 -9.30 -14.13
CA ASP A 31 14.15 -8.99 -14.94
C ASP A 31 13.26 -7.98 -14.22
N TYR A 32 13.12 -8.12 -12.90
CA TYR A 32 12.41 -7.16 -12.11
C TYR A 32 13.10 -5.79 -12.13
N ALA A 33 14.41 -5.74 -11.99
CA ALA A 33 15.19 -4.51 -12.11
C ALA A 33 14.97 -3.81 -13.45
N ARG A 34 14.93 -4.57 -14.55
CA ARG A 34 14.61 -4.02 -15.90
C ARG A 34 13.20 -3.42 -15.96
N THR A 35 12.21 -4.04 -15.30
CA THR A 35 10.86 -3.44 -15.26
C THR A 35 10.86 -2.12 -14.50
N LEU A 36 11.61 -2.02 -13.39
CA LEU A 36 11.75 -0.77 -12.63
C LEU A 36 12.47 0.34 -13.41
N ASP A 37 13.37 -0.04 -14.31
CA ASP A 37 14.11 0.91 -15.15
C ASP A 37 13.30 1.46 -16.32
N ASN A 38 12.32 0.72 -16.81
CA ASN A 38 11.67 1.01 -18.09
C ASN A 38 10.17 1.24 -18.01
N LEU A 39 9.52 0.86 -16.90
CA LEU A 39 8.07 0.92 -16.75
C LEU A 39 7.67 1.62 -15.45
N VAL A 40 6.66 2.48 -15.53
CA VAL A 40 5.98 2.99 -14.32
C VAL A 40 5.20 1.85 -13.70
N GLN A 41 5.46 1.57 -12.41
CA GLN A 41 4.79 0.49 -11.71
C GLN A 41 3.42 0.94 -11.19
N ALA A 42 2.35 0.20 -11.49
CA ALA A 42 1.05 0.41 -10.87
C ALA A 42 1.04 -0.21 -9.48
N ASN A 43 0.84 0.62 -8.45
CA ASN A 43 0.80 0.20 -7.05
C ASN A 43 -0.55 0.54 -6.41
N VAL A 44 -0.94 -0.29 -5.45
CA VAL A 44 -2.07 -0.03 -4.55
C VAL A 44 -1.53 -0.05 -3.12
N ASP A 45 -1.73 1.04 -2.39
CA ASP A 45 -1.45 1.10 -0.95
C ASP A 45 -2.73 1.44 -0.19
N VAL A 46 -2.90 0.82 0.97
CA VAL A 46 -4.12 0.91 1.78
C VAL A 46 -3.79 1.48 3.15
N ILE A 47 -4.43 2.59 3.51
CA ILE A 47 -4.46 3.08 4.88
C ILE A 47 -5.51 2.27 5.63
N VAL A 48 -5.08 1.47 6.60
CA VAL A 48 -5.99 0.79 7.52
C VAL A 48 -6.21 1.70 8.72
N HIS A 49 -7.47 2.04 8.99
CA HIS A 49 -7.82 2.92 10.09
C HIS A 49 -9.02 2.40 10.88
N THR A 50 -9.13 2.85 12.11
CA THR A 50 -10.30 2.60 12.97
C THR A 50 -11.30 3.74 12.83
N ARG A 51 -12.53 3.52 13.28
CA ARG A 51 -13.59 4.53 13.28
C ARG A 51 -13.25 5.78 14.11
N ASP A 52 -12.46 5.61 15.16
CA ASP A 52 -11.95 6.72 16.00
C ASP A 52 -10.73 7.43 15.39
N GLY A 53 -10.32 7.07 14.16
CA GLY A 53 -9.30 7.76 13.39
C GLY A 53 -7.86 7.36 13.72
N ARG A 54 -7.63 6.27 14.46
CA ARG A 54 -6.28 5.70 14.59
C ARG A 54 -5.88 5.04 13.28
N VAL A 55 -4.62 5.17 12.92
CA VAL A 55 -4.04 4.60 11.70
C VAL A 55 -3.06 3.49 12.07
N LEU A 56 -3.14 2.35 11.37
CA LEU A 56 -2.17 1.29 11.49
C LEU A 56 -0.99 1.57 10.56
N LEU A 57 0.22 1.56 11.10
CA LEU A 57 1.46 1.70 10.32
C LEU A 57 2.37 0.51 10.56
N GLY A 58 3.07 0.11 9.51
CA GLY A 58 4.11 -0.93 9.56
C GLY A 58 5.51 -0.31 9.52
N TYR A 59 6.41 -0.81 10.36
CA TYR A 59 7.82 -0.46 10.31
C TYR A 59 8.52 -1.34 9.28
N ARG A 60 9.01 -0.73 8.21
CA ARG A 60 9.48 -1.45 7.02
C ARG A 60 10.94 -1.89 7.14
N LYS A 61 11.23 -3.10 6.61
CA LYS A 61 12.59 -3.65 6.49
C LYS A 61 13.21 -3.43 5.11
N ASP A 62 12.38 -3.20 4.10
CA ASP A 62 12.80 -3.19 2.69
C ASP A 62 12.80 -1.79 2.09
N LEU A 63 13.73 -1.55 1.15
CA LEU A 63 13.71 -0.37 0.29
C LEU A 63 12.44 -0.34 -0.59
N PRO A 64 11.97 0.85 -0.94
CA PRO A 64 12.59 2.20 -0.73
C PRO A 64 12.39 2.79 0.67
N LEU A 65 11.62 2.18 1.55
CA LEU A 65 11.17 2.74 2.83
C LEU A 65 11.78 1.99 4.03
N ARG A 66 12.98 1.43 3.87
CA ARG A 66 13.68 0.75 4.97
C ARG A 66 13.82 1.66 6.19
N ASP A 67 13.52 1.12 7.37
CA ASP A 67 13.58 1.80 8.66
C ASP A 67 12.59 2.96 8.81
N MET A 68 11.51 2.96 8.03
CA MET A 68 10.45 3.97 8.06
C MET A 68 9.07 3.35 8.23
N PHE A 69 8.17 4.15 8.77
CA PHE A 69 6.75 3.80 8.82
C PHE A 69 6.08 4.01 7.46
N TRP A 70 5.23 3.04 7.10
CA TRP A 70 4.42 3.13 5.91
C TRP A 70 3.10 2.37 6.06
N VAL A 71 2.20 2.58 5.11
CA VAL A 71 0.93 1.87 4.96
C VAL A 71 1.13 0.54 4.21
N PHE A 72 0.09 -0.24 4.02
CA PHE A 72 0.17 -1.62 3.51
C PHE A 72 -0.18 -1.68 2.03
N GLY A 73 0.60 -2.42 1.23
CA GLY A 73 0.32 -2.42 -0.19
C GLY A 73 1.38 -3.08 -1.06
N GLY A 74 1.39 -2.68 -2.33
CA GLY A 74 2.39 -3.12 -3.29
C GLY A 74 1.89 -3.13 -4.72
N ARG A 75 2.70 -3.69 -5.61
CA ARG A 75 2.40 -3.73 -7.02
C ARG A 75 1.13 -4.51 -7.33
N MET A 76 0.36 -3.98 -8.26
CA MET A 76 -0.72 -4.72 -8.88
C MET A 76 -0.17 -5.87 -9.73
N LYS A 77 -0.91 -6.95 -9.80
CA LYS A 77 -0.64 -8.05 -10.71
C LYS A 77 -1.54 -7.91 -11.94
N VAL A 78 -1.07 -8.37 -13.09
CA VAL A 78 -1.91 -8.37 -14.30
C VAL A 78 -3.19 -9.15 -14.04
N GLY A 79 -4.33 -8.60 -14.46
CA GLY A 79 -5.66 -9.15 -14.23
C GLY A 79 -6.26 -8.87 -12.85
N GLU A 80 -5.62 -8.05 -12.02
CA GLU A 80 -6.21 -7.58 -10.75
C GLU A 80 -6.94 -6.26 -10.93
N THR A 81 -8.10 -6.15 -10.29
CA THR A 81 -8.74 -4.87 -9.99
C THR A 81 -8.02 -4.18 -8.83
N LEU A 82 -8.23 -2.87 -8.64
CA LEU A 82 -7.69 -2.12 -7.49
C LEU A 82 -8.11 -2.78 -6.16
N VAL A 83 -9.39 -3.18 -6.05
CA VAL A 83 -9.94 -3.83 -4.85
C VAL A 83 -9.27 -5.18 -4.60
N ASN A 84 -9.08 -6.00 -5.64
CA ASN A 84 -8.44 -7.30 -5.50
C ASN A 84 -6.97 -7.17 -5.11
N ALA A 85 -6.27 -6.17 -5.66
CA ALA A 85 -4.89 -5.87 -5.29
C ALA A 85 -4.78 -5.42 -3.81
N ALA A 86 -5.70 -4.55 -3.36
CA ALA A 86 -5.79 -4.11 -1.97
C ALA A 86 -6.07 -5.28 -1.02
N ALA A 87 -7.09 -6.10 -1.32
CA ALA A 87 -7.44 -7.27 -0.49
C ALA A 87 -6.28 -8.26 -0.38
N ARG A 88 -5.61 -8.55 -1.50
CA ARG A 88 -4.44 -9.43 -1.51
C ARG A 88 -3.28 -8.85 -0.68
N ALA A 89 -3.03 -7.55 -0.78
CA ALA A 89 -1.97 -6.89 -0.02
C ALA A 89 -2.25 -6.96 1.48
N LEU A 90 -3.46 -6.61 1.93
CA LEU A 90 -3.86 -6.67 3.34
C LEU A 90 -3.79 -8.10 3.89
N LYS A 91 -4.23 -9.10 3.11
CA LYS A 91 -4.12 -10.50 3.50
C LYS A 91 -2.69 -10.97 3.64
N ARG A 92 -1.79 -10.55 2.73
CA ARG A 92 -0.37 -10.92 2.77
C ARG A 92 0.34 -10.26 3.95
N GLU A 93 0.17 -8.96 4.14
CA GLU A 93 0.99 -8.17 5.06
C GLU A 93 0.46 -8.17 6.50
N LEU A 94 -0.85 -8.33 6.68
CA LEU A 94 -1.52 -8.25 7.98
C LEU A 94 -2.29 -9.53 8.36
N GLY A 95 -2.40 -10.50 7.46
CA GLY A 95 -3.31 -11.64 7.64
C GLY A 95 -4.80 -11.24 7.56
N LEU A 96 -5.10 -10.00 7.19
CA LEU A 96 -6.45 -9.45 7.17
C LEU A 96 -7.21 -9.86 5.90
N ASP A 97 -8.23 -10.68 6.05
CA ASP A 97 -9.15 -11.03 4.98
C ASP A 97 -10.37 -10.11 5.02
N ILE A 98 -10.39 -9.14 4.13
CA ILE A 98 -11.48 -8.15 4.06
C ILE A 98 -12.75 -8.66 3.37
N GLY A 99 -12.70 -9.83 2.71
CA GLY A 99 -13.85 -10.40 1.99
C GLY A 99 -14.43 -9.42 0.97
N GLN A 100 -15.71 -9.07 1.13
CA GLN A 100 -16.46 -8.11 0.30
C GLN A 100 -16.58 -6.74 0.95
N LYS A 101 -15.84 -6.46 2.02
CA LYS A 101 -15.91 -5.16 2.68
C LYS A 101 -15.35 -4.05 1.77
N PRO A 102 -15.91 -2.84 1.84
CA PRO A 102 -15.52 -1.76 0.95
C PRO A 102 -14.11 -1.25 1.25
N VAL A 103 -13.35 -1.05 0.21
CA VAL A 103 -12.11 -0.25 0.20
C VAL A 103 -12.38 0.96 -0.69
N VAL A 104 -12.01 2.14 -0.21
CA VAL A 104 -12.31 3.40 -0.90
C VAL A 104 -11.03 3.97 -1.51
N LEU A 105 -11.03 4.21 -2.82
CA LEU A 105 -9.95 4.93 -3.49
C LEU A 105 -10.03 6.41 -3.11
N ASN A 106 -8.95 6.94 -2.55
CA ASN A 106 -8.86 8.35 -2.14
C ASN A 106 -8.14 9.20 -3.17
N HIS A 107 -6.92 8.82 -3.52
CA HIS A 107 -6.05 9.61 -4.38
C HIS A 107 -5.17 8.71 -5.25
N ILE A 108 -4.69 9.29 -6.34
CA ILE A 108 -3.64 8.69 -7.16
C ILE A 108 -2.43 9.63 -7.10
N TYR A 109 -1.27 9.06 -6.77
CA TYR A 109 -0.01 9.79 -6.71
C TYR A 109 0.97 9.26 -7.76
N ASN A 110 1.66 10.17 -8.39
CA ASN A 110 2.85 9.85 -9.17
C ASN A 110 4.07 9.99 -8.26
N VAL A 111 4.66 8.88 -7.85
CA VAL A 111 5.76 8.86 -6.88
C VAL A 111 7.06 8.44 -7.54
N MET A 112 8.09 9.23 -7.33
CA MET A 112 9.46 8.92 -7.76
C MET A 112 10.29 8.57 -6.54
N TRP A 113 10.68 7.29 -6.45
CA TRP A 113 11.48 6.76 -5.35
C TRP A 113 12.97 6.90 -5.64
N GLY A 114 13.77 7.21 -4.63
CA GLY A 114 15.22 7.37 -4.78
C GLY A 114 16.02 6.06 -4.65
N SER A 115 15.37 4.98 -4.21
CA SER A 115 16.00 3.68 -3.98
C SER A 115 15.02 2.54 -4.23
N ARG A 116 15.54 1.31 -4.37
CA ARG A 116 14.73 0.11 -4.66
C ARG A 116 15.31 -1.15 -4.00
N SER A 117 14.47 -2.18 -3.84
CA SER A 117 14.82 -3.44 -3.16
C SER A 117 15.74 -4.38 -3.94
N VAL A 118 15.93 -4.15 -5.23
CA VAL A 118 16.83 -4.94 -6.09
C VAL A 118 17.98 -4.09 -6.59
N ALA A 119 19.10 -4.73 -6.92
CA ALA A 119 20.30 -4.04 -7.39
C ALA A 119 20.06 -3.29 -8.72
N PRO A 120 20.70 -2.14 -8.91
CA PRO A 120 21.44 -1.36 -7.92
C PRO A 120 20.48 -0.58 -6.99
N GLU A 121 20.59 -0.80 -5.69
CA GLU A 121 19.65 -0.27 -4.67
C GLU A 121 19.49 1.26 -4.67
N LYS A 122 20.55 1.99 -5.06
CA LYS A 122 20.55 3.46 -5.13
C LYS A 122 19.94 4.02 -6.42
N ARG A 123 19.43 3.15 -7.29
CA ARG A 123 18.72 3.55 -8.50
C ARG A 123 17.25 3.70 -8.20
N GLY A 124 16.68 4.86 -8.55
CA GLY A 124 15.27 5.14 -8.32
C GLY A 124 14.35 4.36 -9.26
N PHE A 125 13.07 4.48 -9.02
CA PHE A 125 11.98 3.99 -9.88
C PHE A 125 10.73 4.83 -9.68
N GLN A 126 9.74 4.64 -10.54
CA GLN A 126 8.51 5.41 -10.53
C GLN A 126 7.29 4.53 -10.34
N THR A 127 6.34 5.00 -9.52
CA THR A 127 5.06 4.33 -9.31
C THR A 127 3.89 5.27 -9.55
N LEU A 128 2.84 4.75 -10.15
CA LEU A 128 1.50 5.30 -10.08
C LEU A 128 0.80 4.63 -8.90
N LEU A 129 0.73 5.34 -7.79
CA LEU A 129 0.24 4.83 -6.51
C LEU A 129 -1.24 5.16 -6.33
N SER A 130 -2.10 4.16 -6.36
CA SER A 130 -3.51 4.28 -5.98
C SER A 130 -3.62 4.11 -4.47
N LEU A 131 -3.88 5.21 -3.76
CA LEU A 131 -4.08 5.21 -2.32
C LEU A 131 -5.53 4.92 -1.98
N MET A 132 -5.74 3.87 -1.20
CA MET A 132 -7.05 3.45 -0.71
C MET A 132 -7.15 3.55 0.81
N THR A 133 -8.37 3.58 1.34
CA THR A 133 -8.63 3.45 2.79
C THR A 133 -9.51 2.24 3.08
N TYR A 134 -9.27 1.64 4.23
CA TYR A 134 -10.08 0.57 4.79
C TYR A 134 -10.37 0.85 6.28
N GLU A 135 -11.66 1.05 6.60
CA GLU A 135 -12.08 1.16 8.00
C GLU A 135 -12.27 -0.24 8.58
N CYS A 136 -11.41 -0.63 9.51
CA CYS A 136 -11.49 -1.92 10.17
C CYS A 136 -12.47 -1.88 11.36
N THR A 137 -13.04 -3.03 11.68
CA THR A 137 -13.82 -3.23 12.90
C THR A 137 -12.90 -3.30 14.13
N ASP A 138 -13.47 -3.14 15.33
CA ASP A 138 -12.71 -3.28 16.58
C ASP A 138 -12.13 -4.68 16.75
N ASP A 139 -12.83 -5.71 16.27
CA ASP A 139 -12.38 -7.10 16.34
C ASP A 139 -11.16 -7.31 15.42
N GLU A 140 -11.23 -6.81 14.19
CA GLU A 140 -10.08 -6.83 13.29
C GLU A 140 -8.91 -6.07 13.89
N ALA A 141 -9.15 -4.85 14.39
CA ALA A 141 -8.10 -4.00 14.96
C ALA A 141 -7.32 -4.67 16.10
N ARG A 142 -7.97 -5.54 16.88
CA ARG A 142 -7.33 -6.29 17.98
C ARG A 142 -6.47 -7.45 17.49
N SER A 143 -6.74 -7.99 16.31
CA SER A 143 -6.07 -9.18 15.76
C SER A 143 -4.92 -8.89 14.81
N LEU A 144 -4.78 -7.63 14.34
CA LEU A 144 -3.80 -7.29 13.30
C LEU A 144 -2.36 -7.33 13.83
N ALA A 145 -1.51 -8.04 13.09
CA ALA A 145 -0.08 -8.14 13.32
C ALA A 145 0.67 -8.20 11.97
N ALA A 146 1.98 -7.98 11.97
CA ALA A 146 2.80 -8.20 10.79
C ALA A 146 2.80 -9.68 10.42
N ALA A 147 2.35 -10.00 9.21
CA ALA A 147 2.20 -11.38 8.75
C ALA A 147 3.23 -11.80 7.70
N ASP A 148 3.96 -10.85 7.11
CA ASP A 148 4.98 -11.11 6.11
C ASP A 148 6.38 -10.57 6.50
N LYS A 149 7.34 -10.70 5.58
CA LYS A 149 8.74 -10.26 5.79
C LYS A 149 8.96 -8.75 5.60
N THR A 150 7.97 -8.05 5.06
CA THR A 150 8.10 -6.64 4.66
C THR A 150 8.18 -5.72 5.86
N HIS A 151 7.45 -6.08 6.92
CA HIS A 151 7.38 -5.31 8.16
C HIS A 151 8.02 -6.06 9.32
N GLU A 152 8.72 -5.32 10.17
CA GLU A 152 9.27 -5.86 11.42
C GLU A 152 8.17 -5.99 12.48
N TRP A 153 7.31 -4.95 12.55
CA TRP A 153 6.16 -4.88 13.42
C TRP A 153 5.15 -3.86 12.87
N VAL A 154 3.94 -3.88 13.42
CA VAL A 154 2.85 -2.93 13.11
C VAL A 154 2.34 -2.32 14.41
N ARG A 155 1.89 -1.07 14.35
CA ARG A 155 1.36 -0.36 15.52
C ARG A 155 0.29 0.66 15.09
N TRP A 156 -0.72 0.78 15.95
CA TRP A 156 -1.72 1.83 15.86
C TRP A 156 -1.17 3.16 16.34
N TYR A 157 -1.44 4.22 15.60
CA TYR A 157 -1.08 5.58 15.92
C TYR A 157 -2.31 6.47 15.95
N SER A 158 -2.46 7.25 17.01
CA SER A 158 -3.43 8.34 17.07
C SER A 158 -2.96 9.53 16.25
N ARG A 159 -3.89 10.40 15.88
CA ARG A 159 -3.57 11.67 15.21
C ARG A 159 -2.55 12.49 16.01
N ALA A 160 -2.71 12.55 17.33
CA ALA A 160 -1.78 13.31 18.21
C ALA A 160 -0.36 12.75 18.15
N GLU A 161 -0.18 11.43 18.20
CA GLU A 161 1.14 10.79 18.07
C GLU A 161 1.78 11.09 16.71
N LEU A 162 1.00 11.04 15.62
CA LEU A 162 1.50 11.35 14.27
C LEU A 162 1.95 12.81 14.15
N HIS A 163 1.17 13.76 14.69
CA HIS A 163 1.57 15.17 14.75
C HIS A 163 2.83 15.40 15.58
N GLU A 164 2.97 14.70 16.70
CA GLU A 164 4.18 14.77 17.52
C GLU A 164 5.41 14.25 16.77
N MET A 165 5.26 13.13 16.06
CA MET A 165 6.35 12.57 15.23
C MET A 165 6.78 13.54 14.12
N GLU A 166 5.82 14.20 13.47
CA GLU A 166 6.11 15.21 12.44
C GLU A 166 6.80 16.43 13.05
N ALA A 167 6.27 16.99 14.15
CA ALA A 167 6.84 18.15 14.84
C ALA A 167 8.28 17.90 15.30
N ARG A 168 8.58 16.69 15.76
CA ARG A 168 9.94 16.27 16.15
C ARG A 168 10.83 15.90 14.96
N ARG A 169 10.33 15.98 13.74
CA ARG A 169 11.02 15.53 12.51
C ARG A 169 11.60 14.11 12.65
N SER A 170 10.76 13.20 13.12
CA SER A 170 11.16 11.81 13.30
C SER A 170 11.79 11.24 12.03
N VAL A 171 12.99 10.69 12.14
CA VAL A 171 13.71 10.06 11.01
C VAL A 171 13.01 8.84 10.44
N HIS A 172 12.08 8.26 11.21
CA HIS A 172 11.29 7.09 10.78
C HIS A 172 9.97 7.50 10.08
N LEU A 173 9.64 8.81 10.05
CA LEU A 173 8.46 9.32 9.36
C LEU A 173 8.86 9.81 7.97
N HIS A 174 8.55 9.00 6.94
CA HIS A 174 8.81 9.42 5.56
C HIS A 174 8.02 10.70 5.22
N PRO A 175 8.59 11.71 4.55
CA PRO A 175 7.92 12.98 4.28
C PRO A 175 6.58 12.87 3.52
N PHE A 176 6.39 11.81 2.74
CA PHE A 176 5.15 11.57 2.01
C PHE A 176 4.03 11.03 2.90
N LEU A 177 4.35 10.37 4.02
CA LEU A 177 3.33 9.76 4.87
C LEU A 177 2.35 10.78 5.45
N PRO A 178 2.76 11.92 6.04
CA PRO A 178 1.84 12.96 6.47
C PRO A 178 0.97 13.51 5.34
N ILE A 179 1.53 13.62 4.13
CA ILE A 179 0.79 14.13 2.96
C ILE A 179 -0.36 13.19 2.60
N ILE A 180 -0.09 11.89 2.48
CA ILE A 180 -1.13 10.92 2.11
C ILE A 180 -2.18 10.75 3.20
N LEU A 181 -1.80 10.84 4.48
CA LEU A 181 -2.74 10.77 5.60
C LEU A 181 -3.63 12.01 5.68
N ARG A 182 -3.09 13.22 5.45
CA ARG A 182 -3.90 14.46 5.38
C ARG A 182 -4.91 14.40 4.24
N ASN A 183 -4.47 14.00 3.07
CA ASN A 183 -5.36 13.89 1.91
C ASN A 183 -6.48 12.87 2.12
N ALA A 184 -6.23 11.84 2.93
CA ALA A 184 -7.26 10.88 3.35
C ALA A 184 -8.12 11.34 4.54
N GLY A 185 -7.88 12.54 5.11
CA GLY A 185 -8.62 13.08 6.25
C GLY A 185 -8.26 12.45 7.60
N LEU A 186 -7.12 11.75 7.68
CA LEU A 186 -6.71 10.95 8.85
C LEU A 186 -5.54 11.58 9.64
N PHE A 187 -5.12 12.82 9.28
CA PHE A 187 -3.98 13.49 9.90
C PHE A 187 -4.33 14.93 10.29
#